data_e4b1bda4c1d3388e7ebb343307f8fefa
#
_entry.id   e4b1bda4c1d3388e7ebb343307f8fefa
#
_cell.length_a   1.000
_cell.length_b   1.000
_cell.length_c   1.000
_cell.angle_alpha   90.00
_cell.angle_beta   90.00
_cell.angle_gamma   90.00
#
_symmetry.space_group_name_H-M   'P 1'
#
loop_
_entity.id
_entity.type
_entity.pdbx_description
1 polymer ?
#
loop_
_entity_poly.entity_id
_entity_poly.type
_entity_poly.pdbx_seq_one_letter_code
_entity_poly.pdbx_strand_id
1 'polypeptide(L)'
;WAVRFAANLEGVITVLSGMSNVEQMADNLSYMKSFTGLTDAQKDTLKKAQEELARIPLIPCTTCNYCAKVCPMDIGISGSFTAMNYLTLYKDKGMAAHQEQWLVGGHGRKAADQCIKCGKCESVCPQHIAIRKNLEVVAENLLAK
;
A
#
# COMPACT_ATOMS: atom_id res chain seq x y z
N TRP A 1 6.33 18.76 5.15
CA TRP A 1 7.25 17.83 4.48
C TRP A 1 6.66 17.24 3.20
N ALA A 2 5.44 16.71 3.21
CA ALA A 2 4.84 16.00 2.07
C ALA A 2 4.70 16.89 0.82
N VAL A 3 4.10 18.06 0.97
CA VAL A 3 3.92 19.01 -0.15
C VAL A 3 5.25 19.51 -0.68
N ARG A 4 6.18 19.87 0.22
CA ARG A 4 7.52 20.33 -0.18
C ARG A 4 8.35 19.23 -0.87
N PHE A 5 8.22 17.98 -0.43
CA PHE A 5 8.86 16.84 -1.10
C PHE A 5 8.35 16.70 -2.54
N ALA A 6 7.04 16.69 -2.74
CA ALA A 6 6.45 16.58 -4.06
C ALA A 6 6.84 17.77 -4.97
N ALA A 7 6.81 19.00 -4.43
CA ALA A 7 7.18 20.20 -5.18
C ALA A 7 8.67 20.26 -5.53
N ASN A 8 9.53 19.53 -4.82
CA ASN A 8 10.98 19.50 -5.09
C ASN A 8 11.38 18.53 -6.21
N LEU A 9 10.48 17.70 -6.70
CA LEU A 9 10.78 16.76 -7.77
C LEU A 9 10.93 17.49 -9.10
N GLU A 10 11.96 17.14 -9.86
CA GLU A 10 12.21 17.70 -11.18
C GLU A 10 11.02 17.43 -12.12
N GLY A 11 10.64 18.42 -12.92
CA GLY A 11 9.52 18.33 -13.86
C GLY A 11 8.13 18.51 -13.24
N VAL A 12 7.99 18.59 -11.92
CA VAL A 12 6.70 18.89 -11.28
C VAL A 12 6.39 20.39 -11.41
N ILE A 13 5.33 20.70 -12.12
CA ILE A 13 4.87 22.10 -12.33
C ILE A 13 3.78 22.54 -11.34
N THR A 14 3.09 21.58 -10.71
CA THR A 14 2.06 21.85 -9.70
C THR A 14 1.91 20.67 -8.77
N VAL A 15 1.52 20.95 -7.52
CA VAL A 15 1.21 19.94 -6.51
C VAL A 15 -0.24 20.12 -6.08
N LEU A 16 -1.04 19.04 -6.17
CA LEU A 16 -2.41 19.05 -5.67
C LEU A 16 -2.41 18.69 -4.19
N SER A 17 -3.00 19.54 -3.37
CA SER A 17 -3.14 19.32 -1.93
C SER A 17 -4.62 19.26 -1.56
N GLY A 18 -5.03 18.20 -0.84
CA GLY A 18 -6.38 18.01 -0.32
C GLY A 18 -6.62 18.82 0.94
N MET A 19 -6.89 20.11 0.80
CA MET A 19 -7.18 21.02 1.92
C MET A 19 -8.68 21.07 2.18
N SER A 20 -9.08 21.01 3.44
CA SER A 20 -10.48 21.03 3.88
C SER A 20 -10.83 22.22 4.76
N ASN A 21 -9.85 23.06 5.13
CA ASN A 21 -10.05 24.28 5.91
C ASN A 21 -9.04 25.37 5.55
N VAL A 22 -9.29 26.60 6.04
CA VAL A 22 -8.48 27.80 5.74
C VAL A 22 -7.08 27.70 6.35
N GLU A 23 -6.96 27.08 7.51
CA GLU A 23 -5.70 26.91 8.23
C GLU A 23 -4.71 26.07 7.41
N GLN A 24 -5.18 24.98 6.79
CA GLN A 24 -4.35 24.14 5.91
C GLN A 24 -3.92 24.90 4.65
N MET A 25 -4.77 25.76 4.11
CA MET A 25 -4.41 26.64 2.99
C MET A 25 -3.33 27.65 3.42
N ALA A 26 -3.51 28.29 4.58
CA ALA A 26 -2.55 29.26 5.11
C ALA A 26 -1.18 28.60 5.38
N ASP A 27 -1.17 27.39 5.94
CA ASP A 27 0.05 26.58 6.15
C ASP A 27 0.75 26.30 4.81
N ASN A 28 0.03 25.77 3.82
CA ASN A 28 0.61 25.50 2.50
C ASN A 28 1.17 26.77 1.84
N LEU A 29 0.46 27.87 1.90
CA LEU A 29 0.92 29.15 1.35
C LEU A 29 2.15 29.71 2.08
N SER A 30 2.29 29.43 3.37
CA SER A 30 3.41 29.95 4.18
C SER A 30 4.79 29.58 3.62
N TYR A 31 4.90 28.40 2.99
CA TYR A 31 6.16 27.91 2.40
C TYR A 31 6.12 27.79 0.87
N MET A 32 4.95 27.72 0.23
CA MET A 32 4.86 27.63 -1.24
C MET A 32 4.94 28.99 -1.92
N LYS A 33 4.52 30.09 -1.28
CA LYS A 33 4.58 31.44 -1.83
C LYS A 33 6.01 31.87 -2.20
N SER A 34 6.99 31.41 -1.45
CA SER A 34 8.42 31.66 -1.69
C SER A 34 9.18 30.33 -1.65
N PHE A 35 8.72 29.37 -2.46
CA PHE A 35 9.25 28.00 -2.43
C PHE A 35 10.73 28.00 -2.78
N THR A 36 11.51 27.49 -1.85
CA THR A 36 12.90 27.07 -2.07
C THR A 36 12.95 25.54 -1.96
N GLY A 37 13.72 24.91 -2.83
CA GLY A 37 13.90 23.47 -2.82
C GLY A 37 14.35 22.93 -1.45
N LEU A 38 14.32 21.62 -1.29
CA LEU A 38 14.81 20.96 -0.09
C LEU A 38 16.34 21.07 -0.04
N THR A 39 16.86 21.42 1.14
CA THR A 39 18.31 21.37 1.40
C THR A 39 18.80 19.92 1.40
N ASP A 40 20.10 19.69 1.24
CA ASP A 40 20.66 18.34 1.27
C ASP A 40 20.44 17.65 2.64
N ALA A 41 20.55 18.38 3.75
CA ALA A 41 20.22 17.89 5.07
C ALA A 41 18.75 17.43 5.20
N GLN A 42 17.81 18.16 4.55
CA GLN A 42 16.40 17.77 4.50
C GLN A 42 16.17 16.52 3.63
N LYS A 43 16.86 16.40 2.50
CA LYS A 43 16.84 15.21 1.64
C LYS A 43 17.37 13.99 2.39
N ASP A 44 18.47 14.13 3.12
CA ASP A 44 19.04 13.07 3.96
C ASP A 44 18.07 12.62 5.07
N THR A 45 17.35 13.56 5.68
CA THR A 45 16.31 13.25 6.66
C THR A 45 15.19 12.41 6.05
N LEU A 46 14.72 12.78 4.86
CA LEU A 46 13.70 12.02 4.14
C LEU A 46 14.20 10.63 3.73
N LYS A 47 15.46 10.53 3.28
CA LYS A 47 16.07 9.24 2.95
C LYS A 47 16.12 8.31 4.16
N LYS A 48 16.54 8.80 5.33
CA LYS A 48 16.51 8.04 6.58
C LYS A 48 15.10 7.58 6.94
N ALA A 49 14.09 8.43 6.79
CA ALA A 49 12.69 8.06 7.02
C ALA A 49 12.22 6.98 6.07
N GLN A 50 12.60 7.04 4.78
CA GLN A 50 12.30 6.01 3.79
C GLN A 50 12.97 4.67 4.13
N GLU A 51 14.23 4.71 4.59
CA GLU A 51 14.97 3.51 5.03
C GLU A 51 14.30 2.84 6.24
N GLU A 52 13.84 3.62 7.22
CA GLU A 52 13.07 3.08 8.37
C GLU A 52 11.74 2.46 7.94
N LEU A 53 10.99 3.13 7.05
CA LEU A 53 9.74 2.58 6.52
C LEU A 53 9.97 1.29 5.72
N ALA A 54 11.05 1.20 4.96
CA ALA A 54 11.41 0.01 4.18
C ALA A 54 11.76 -1.22 5.05
N ARG A 55 12.06 -1.02 6.35
CA ARG A 55 12.29 -2.13 7.29
C ARG A 55 11.01 -2.84 7.71
N ILE A 56 9.86 -2.21 7.51
CA ILE A 56 8.57 -2.85 7.83
C ILE A 56 8.30 -3.90 6.73
N PRO A 57 8.15 -5.19 7.08
CA PRO A 57 8.02 -6.27 6.11
C PRO A 57 6.62 -6.31 5.50
N LEU A 58 6.25 -5.27 4.76
CA LEU A 58 4.97 -5.22 4.06
C LEU A 58 5.03 -6.00 2.74
N ILE A 59 3.91 -6.56 2.34
CA ILE A 59 3.73 -7.08 0.99
C ILE A 59 3.62 -5.87 0.05
N PRO A 60 4.54 -5.69 -0.93
CA PRO A 60 4.61 -4.49 -1.76
C PRO A 60 3.55 -4.47 -2.87
N CYS A 61 2.30 -4.75 -2.52
CA CYS A 61 1.18 -4.78 -3.45
C CYS A 61 0.66 -3.37 -3.72
N THR A 62 0.63 -2.98 -5.01
CA THR A 62 0.10 -1.68 -5.46
C THR A 62 -1.39 -1.70 -5.82
N THR A 63 -2.09 -2.79 -5.51
CA THR A 63 -3.54 -2.97 -5.79
C THR A 63 -3.95 -2.79 -7.26
N CYS A 64 -3.03 -2.99 -8.20
CA CYS A 64 -3.30 -2.85 -9.64
C CYS A 64 -4.27 -3.91 -10.21
N ASN A 65 -4.51 -5.00 -9.47
CA ASN A 65 -5.47 -6.07 -9.78
C ASN A 65 -5.24 -6.86 -11.09
N TYR A 66 -4.05 -6.78 -11.71
CA TYR A 66 -3.75 -7.62 -12.88
C TYR A 66 -3.83 -9.11 -12.55
N CYS A 67 -3.36 -9.50 -11.36
CA CYS A 67 -3.43 -10.87 -10.85
C CYS A 67 -4.88 -11.39 -10.72
N ALA A 68 -5.84 -10.54 -10.36
CA ALA A 68 -7.25 -10.91 -10.24
C ALA A 68 -7.86 -11.32 -11.57
N LYS A 69 -7.46 -10.66 -12.67
CA LYS A 69 -7.98 -10.93 -14.02
C LYS A 69 -7.60 -12.31 -14.56
N VAL A 70 -6.51 -12.90 -14.08
CA VAL A 70 -6.00 -14.19 -14.55
C VAL A 70 -6.19 -15.31 -13.54
N CYS A 71 -6.75 -15.02 -12.37
CA CYS A 71 -6.97 -16.01 -11.32
C CYS A 71 -8.17 -16.90 -11.64
N PRO A 72 -7.98 -18.23 -11.91
CA PRO A 72 -9.09 -19.10 -12.24
C PRO A 72 -10.01 -19.39 -11.04
N MET A 73 -9.52 -19.11 -9.82
CA MET A 73 -10.26 -19.29 -8.57
C MET A 73 -10.93 -18.03 -8.09
N ASP A 74 -10.73 -16.90 -8.76
CA ASP A 74 -11.28 -15.60 -8.39
C ASP A 74 -10.89 -15.14 -6.96
N ILE A 75 -9.64 -15.38 -6.58
CA ILE A 75 -9.11 -14.99 -5.26
C ILE A 75 -9.00 -13.46 -5.17
N GLY A 76 -9.41 -12.89 -4.03
CA GLY A 76 -9.29 -11.47 -3.72
C GLY A 76 -7.86 -11.06 -3.32
N ILE A 77 -6.87 -11.35 -4.17
CA ILE A 77 -5.43 -11.27 -3.86
C ILE A 77 -5.02 -9.92 -3.26
N SER A 78 -5.40 -8.82 -3.89
CA SER A 78 -5.02 -7.47 -3.42
C SER A 78 -5.69 -7.12 -2.09
N GLY A 79 -6.95 -7.52 -1.88
CA GLY A 79 -7.67 -7.37 -0.63
C GLY A 79 -7.00 -8.12 0.51
N SER A 80 -6.66 -9.40 0.28
CA SER A 80 -5.94 -10.23 1.25
C SER A 80 -4.59 -9.64 1.64
N PHE A 81 -3.85 -9.08 0.68
CA PHE A 81 -2.56 -8.43 0.97
C PHE A 81 -2.71 -7.11 1.73
N THR A 82 -3.77 -6.35 1.46
CA THR A 82 -4.11 -5.15 2.23
C THR A 82 -4.41 -5.51 3.69
N ALA A 83 -5.23 -6.52 3.92
CA ALA A 83 -5.55 -7.00 5.27
C ALA A 83 -4.31 -7.53 6.01
N MET A 84 -3.42 -8.26 5.32
CA MET A 84 -2.17 -8.74 5.91
C MET A 84 -1.21 -7.61 6.26
N ASN A 85 -1.09 -6.59 5.40
CA ASN A 85 -0.32 -5.39 5.68
C ASN A 85 -0.88 -4.62 6.88
N TYR A 86 -2.20 -4.58 7.03
CA TYR A 86 -2.86 -4.01 8.21
C TYR A 86 -2.44 -4.76 9.48
N LEU A 87 -2.46 -6.09 9.48
CA LEU A 87 -1.97 -6.90 10.60
C LEU A 87 -0.50 -6.58 10.93
N THR A 88 0.34 -6.47 9.90
CA THR A 88 1.76 -6.18 10.06
C THR A 88 2.01 -4.82 10.72
N LEU A 89 1.24 -3.80 10.32
CA LEU A 89 1.39 -2.43 10.83
C LEU A 89 0.82 -2.24 12.22
N TYR A 90 -0.40 -2.73 12.45
CA TYR A 90 -1.17 -2.39 13.66
C TYR A 90 -1.24 -3.51 14.69
N LYS A 91 -0.81 -4.74 14.34
CA LYS A 91 -0.82 -5.92 15.22
C LYS A 91 -2.23 -6.29 15.74
N ASP A 92 -3.27 -5.79 15.08
CA ASP A 92 -4.67 -6.08 15.41
C ASP A 92 -5.21 -7.17 14.47
N LYS A 93 -5.19 -8.42 14.96
CA LYS A 93 -5.67 -9.59 14.21
C LYS A 93 -7.18 -9.53 13.95
N GLY A 94 -7.95 -9.04 14.92
CA GLY A 94 -9.41 -8.94 14.79
C GLY A 94 -9.82 -7.99 13.68
N MET A 95 -9.25 -6.80 13.67
CA MET A 95 -9.51 -5.82 12.63
C MET A 95 -8.93 -6.26 11.27
N ALA A 96 -7.77 -6.89 11.23
CA ALA A 96 -7.21 -7.41 9.99
C ALA A 96 -8.09 -8.51 9.37
N ALA A 97 -8.63 -9.43 10.17
CA ALA A 97 -9.58 -10.44 9.71
C ALA A 97 -10.90 -9.81 9.22
N HIS A 98 -11.41 -8.78 9.90
CA HIS A 98 -12.56 -8.02 9.43
C HIS A 98 -12.28 -7.33 8.09
N GLN A 99 -11.10 -6.72 7.92
CA GLN A 99 -10.66 -6.13 6.65
C GLN A 99 -10.60 -7.19 5.53
N GLU A 100 -10.07 -8.38 5.81
CA GLU A 100 -10.04 -9.49 4.84
C GLU A 100 -11.46 -9.89 4.42
N GLN A 101 -12.35 -10.09 5.37
CA GLN A 101 -13.75 -10.42 5.10
C GLN A 101 -14.43 -9.34 4.25
N TRP A 102 -14.20 -8.06 4.54
CA TRP A 102 -14.81 -6.94 3.81
C TRP A 102 -14.21 -6.77 2.41
N LEU A 103 -12.87 -6.75 2.28
CA LEU A 103 -12.18 -6.51 1.01
C LEU A 103 -12.24 -7.69 0.05
N VAL A 104 -12.44 -8.90 0.54
CA VAL A 104 -12.49 -10.13 -0.25
C VAL A 104 -13.91 -10.66 -0.32
N GLY A 105 -14.47 -11.14 0.78
CA GLY A 105 -15.80 -11.71 0.83
C GLY A 105 -16.91 -10.72 0.49
N GLY A 106 -16.85 -9.50 1.01
CA GLY A 106 -17.80 -8.42 0.72
C GLY A 106 -17.82 -8.00 -0.75
N HIS A 107 -16.76 -8.28 -1.50
CA HIS A 107 -16.68 -8.06 -2.94
C HIS A 107 -16.91 -9.35 -3.77
N GLY A 108 -17.46 -10.40 -3.17
CA GLY A 108 -17.78 -11.66 -3.82
C GLY A 108 -16.57 -12.47 -4.28
N ARG A 109 -15.37 -12.16 -3.75
CA ARG A 109 -14.15 -12.88 -4.08
C ARG A 109 -13.90 -14.04 -3.14
N LYS A 110 -13.14 -15.03 -3.58
CA LYS A 110 -12.73 -16.15 -2.74
C LYS A 110 -11.53 -15.79 -1.88
N ALA A 111 -11.48 -16.38 -0.70
CA ALA A 111 -10.40 -16.19 0.26
C ALA A 111 -9.09 -16.87 -0.14
N ALA A 112 -8.00 -16.50 0.53
CA ALA A 112 -6.64 -16.92 0.19
C ALA A 112 -6.42 -18.44 0.28
N ASP A 113 -7.13 -19.14 1.19
CA ASP A 113 -7.08 -20.59 1.38
C ASP A 113 -7.61 -21.40 0.19
N GLN A 114 -8.41 -20.77 -0.69
CA GLN A 114 -8.94 -21.39 -1.91
C GLN A 114 -7.92 -21.39 -3.07
N CYS A 115 -6.68 -20.97 -2.82
CA CYS A 115 -5.65 -20.87 -3.86
C CYS A 115 -5.15 -22.26 -4.30
N ILE A 116 -5.32 -22.59 -5.59
CA ILE A 116 -4.83 -23.84 -6.20
C ILE A 116 -3.35 -23.79 -6.63
N LYS A 117 -2.63 -22.73 -6.28
CA LYS A 117 -1.18 -22.55 -6.52
C LYS A 117 -0.74 -22.63 -7.99
N CYS A 118 -1.59 -22.28 -8.94
CA CYS A 118 -1.31 -22.40 -10.39
C CYS A 118 -0.25 -21.42 -10.93
N GLY A 119 0.09 -20.36 -10.19
CA GLY A 119 1.16 -19.40 -10.53
C GLY A 119 0.81 -18.32 -11.57
N LYS A 120 -0.35 -18.37 -12.22
CA LYS A 120 -0.74 -17.38 -13.27
C LYS A 120 -0.70 -15.93 -12.78
N CYS A 121 -1.05 -15.69 -11.51
CA CYS A 121 -1.03 -14.35 -10.91
C CYS A 121 0.39 -13.77 -10.78
N GLU A 122 1.40 -14.61 -10.55
CA GLU A 122 2.79 -14.18 -10.41
C GLU A 122 3.39 -13.77 -11.76
N SER A 123 3.02 -14.43 -12.86
CA SER A 123 3.53 -14.12 -14.19
C SER A 123 3.10 -12.74 -14.71
N VAL A 124 2.01 -12.17 -14.16
CA VAL A 124 1.49 -10.84 -14.56
C VAL A 124 1.70 -9.77 -13.50
N CYS A 125 2.37 -10.10 -12.38
CA CYS A 125 2.59 -9.16 -11.30
C CYS A 125 3.76 -8.21 -11.61
N PRO A 126 3.53 -6.89 -11.81
CA PRO A 126 4.61 -5.96 -12.11
C PRO A 126 5.55 -5.71 -10.93
N GLN A 127 5.11 -6.08 -9.71
CA GLN A 127 5.94 -6.01 -8.50
C GLN A 127 6.69 -7.32 -8.20
N HIS A 128 6.56 -8.34 -9.05
CA HIS A 128 7.19 -9.65 -8.90
C HIS A 128 6.98 -10.29 -7.51
N ILE A 129 5.79 -10.08 -6.92
CA ILE A 129 5.44 -10.61 -5.61
C ILE A 129 5.30 -12.13 -5.69
N ALA A 130 5.88 -12.86 -4.73
CA ALA A 130 5.64 -14.29 -4.53
C ALA A 130 4.20 -14.50 -3.98
N ILE A 131 3.20 -14.33 -4.86
CA ILE A 131 1.78 -14.25 -4.49
C ILE A 131 1.32 -15.52 -3.78
N ARG A 132 1.66 -16.69 -4.31
CA ARG A 132 1.25 -17.99 -3.73
C ARG A 132 1.71 -18.13 -2.29
N LYS A 133 2.98 -17.82 -2.02
CA LYS A 133 3.57 -17.88 -0.68
C LYS A 133 2.90 -16.88 0.26
N ASN A 134 2.64 -15.67 -0.20
CA ASN A 134 1.97 -14.67 0.63
C ASN A 134 0.50 -15.03 0.89
N LEU A 135 -0.21 -15.68 -0.03
CA LEU A 135 -1.56 -16.16 0.23
C LEU A 135 -1.60 -17.27 1.28
N GLU A 136 -0.58 -18.14 1.35
CA GLU A 136 -0.43 -19.11 2.44
C GLU A 136 -0.29 -18.39 3.79
N VAL A 137 0.58 -17.39 3.87
CA VAL A 137 0.76 -16.59 5.09
C VAL A 137 -0.55 -15.88 5.49
N VAL A 138 -1.30 -15.34 4.52
CA VAL A 138 -2.63 -14.76 4.80
C VAL A 138 -3.58 -15.81 5.37
N ALA A 139 -3.66 -16.98 4.75
CA ALA A 139 -4.54 -18.05 5.20
C ALA A 139 -4.22 -18.50 6.64
N GLU A 140 -2.95 -18.65 6.96
CA GLU A 140 -2.48 -19.04 8.30
C GLU A 140 -2.78 -17.98 9.37
N ASN A 141 -2.66 -16.69 9.03
CA ASN A 141 -2.76 -15.61 10.01
C ASN A 141 -4.17 -15.04 10.16
N LEU A 142 -4.95 -14.98 9.08
CA LEU A 142 -6.24 -14.30 9.07
C LEU A 142 -7.44 -15.24 8.93
N LEU A 143 -7.27 -16.44 8.36
CA LEU A 143 -8.37 -17.37 8.08
C LEU A 143 -8.37 -18.60 8.98
N ALA A 144 -7.25 -18.93 9.62
CA ALA A 144 -7.19 -20.01 10.60
C ALA A 144 -8.06 -19.68 11.82
N LYS A 145 -8.98 -20.61 12.15
CA LYS A 145 -9.88 -20.53 13.31
C LYS A 145 -9.12 -20.77 14.62
#